data_8cb6af9106e63d037487f6275d4f2835
#
_entry.id   8cb6af9106e63d037487f6275d4f2835
#
_cell.length_a   1.000
_cell.length_b   1.000
_cell.length_c   1.000
_cell.angle_alpha   90.00
_cell.angle_beta   90.00
_cell.angle_gamma   90.00
#
_symmetry.space_group_name_H-M   'P 1'
#
loop_
_entity.id
_entity.type
_entity.pdbx_description
1 polymer ?
#
loop_
_entity_poly.entity_id
_entity_poly.type
_entity_poly.pdbx_seq_one_letter_code
_entity_poly.pdbx_strand_id
1 'polypeptide(L)'
;RSESSKHHIMQKLAKKEFNTKSKKGYRGQTIIFTNSRRKTHKIANFLQNKKVNAAAYHAGLSYYKKEKIEKDFDRGKISVVVTTAALAAGVDFPASQVIFDSLVMGNKWISPNEFSQMLGRAGRPSYHDRGIVYLLPEVGHDFDGESEEAKALDLLESDSEDVFIEYDEESSYEQILADISSRSIKTTDEL
;
A
#
# COMPACT_ATOMS: atom_id res chain seq x y z
N ARG A 1 7.31 -13.65 6.72
CA ARG A 1 7.13 -14.43 5.48
C ARG A 1 8.28 -14.17 4.53
N SER A 2 8.64 -15.12 3.66
CA SER A 2 9.70 -14.91 2.68
C SER A 2 9.30 -13.80 1.69
N GLU A 3 10.28 -13.06 1.16
CA GLU A 3 10.08 -12.00 0.16
C GLU A 3 9.26 -12.48 -1.05
N SER A 4 9.48 -13.73 -1.47
CA SER A 4 8.71 -14.36 -2.55
C SER A 4 7.22 -14.48 -2.22
N SER A 5 6.88 -14.80 -0.98
CA SER A 5 5.48 -14.90 -0.53
C SER A 5 4.80 -13.53 -0.53
N LYS A 6 5.49 -12.47 -0.08
CA LYS A 6 4.98 -11.10 -0.13
C LYS A 6 4.66 -10.66 -1.57
N HIS A 7 5.55 -10.94 -2.52
CA HIS A 7 5.35 -10.59 -3.94
C HIS A 7 4.11 -11.27 -4.54
N HIS A 8 3.83 -12.52 -4.17
CA HIS A 8 2.64 -13.23 -4.65
C HIS A 8 1.35 -12.66 -4.03
N ILE A 9 1.39 -12.27 -2.74
CA ILE A 9 0.27 -11.59 -2.09
C ILE A 9 -0.01 -10.26 -2.79
N MET A 10 1.00 -9.41 -2.97
CA MET A 10 0.85 -8.14 -3.69
C MET A 10 0.25 -8.33 -5.09
N GLN A 11 0.70 -9.35 -5.83
CA GLN A 11 0.16 -9.67 -7.15
C GLN A 11 -1.33 -10.02 -7.07
N LYS A 12 -1.72 -10.88 -6.11
CA LYS A 12 -3.12 -11.31 -5.93
C LYS A 12 -4.01 -10.12 -5.57
N LEU A 13 -3.60 -9.33 -4.58
CA LEU A 13 -4.32 -8.13 -4.14
C LEU A 13 -4.46 -7.11 -5.27
N ALA A 14 -3.38 -6.80 -5.98
CA ALA A 14 -3.41 -5.84 -7.09
C ALA A 14 -4.32 -6.30 -8.24
N LYS A 15 -4.35 -7.59 -8.57
CA LYS A 15 -5.26 -8.13 -9.57
C LYS A 15 -6.72 -8.09 -9.13
N LYS A 16 -7.00 -8.47 -7.87
CA LYS A 16 -8.36 -8.39 -7.30
C LYS A 16 -8.85 -6.95 -7.39
N GLU A 17 -8.04 -6.01 -6.90
CA GLU A 17 -8.42 -4.59 -6.87
C GLU A 17 -8.64 -4.00 -8.27
N PHE A 18 -7.77 -4.28 -9.23
CA PHE A 18 -7.93 -3.80 -10.60
C PHE A 18 -9.18 -4.35 -11.31
N ASN A 19 -9.65 -5.51 -10.91
CA ASN A 19 -10.90 -6.09 -11.42
C ASN A 19 -12.15 -5.52 -10.74
N THR A 20 -11.98 -4.81 -9.61
CA THR A 20 -13.07 -4.14 -8.91
C THR A 20 -13.30 -2.76 -9.53
N LYS A 21 -14.58 -2.39 -9.71
CA LYS A 21 -14.95 -1.05 -10.18
C LYS A 21 -15.67 -0.30 -9.07
N SER A 22 -15.35 0.98 -8.94
CA SER A 22 -16.13 1.88 -8.10
C SER A 22 -17.53 2.10 -8.66
N LYS A 23 -18.46 2.65 -7.87
CA LYS A 23 -19.80 3.07 -8.33
C LYS A 23 -19.73 4.06 -9.50
N LYS A 24 -18.64 4.81 -9.62
CA LYS A 24 -18.36 5.76 -10.69
C LYS A 24 -17.73 5.11 -11.92
N GLY A 25 -17.48 3.79 -11.91
CA GLY A 25 -16.92 3.04 -13.03
C GLY A 25 -15.38 3.00 -13.12
N TYR A 26 -14.65 3.65 -12.21
CA TYR A 26 -13.18 3.61 -12.17
C TYR A 26 -12.71 2.25 -11.67
N ARG A 27 -11.70 1.70 -12.32
CA ARG A 27 -11.02 0.48 -11.85
C ARG A 27 -10.17 0.79 -10.63
N GLY A 28 -10.08 -0.14 -9.70
CA GLY A 28 -9.21 -0.02 -8.56
C GLY A 28 -7.74 0.00 -8.97
N GLN A 29 -6.96 0.88 -8.35
CA GLN A 29 -5.52 1.01 -8.57
C GLN A 29 -4.79 0.93 -7.25
N THR A 30 -3.53 0.47 -7.29
CA THR A 30 -2.75 0.16 -6.10
C THR A 30 -1.47 0.98 -6.04
N ILE A 31 -1.16 1.51 -4.86
CA ILE A 31 0.17 2.02 -4.53
C ILE A 31 0.84 1.01 -3.60
N ILE A 32 2.09 0.64 -3.90
CA ILE A 32 2.91 -0.21 -3.02
C ILE A 32 4.07 0.63 -2.50
N PHE A 33 4.17 0.78 -1.19
CA PHE A 33 5.29 1.42 -0.52
C PHE A 33 6.36 0.41 -0.12
N THR A 34 7.62 0.69 -0.42
CA THR A 34 8.77 -0.15 -0.08
C THR A 34 9.97 0.68 0.37
N ASN A 35 10.96 0.05 0.95
CA ASN A 35 12.07 0.68 1.67
C ASN A 35 13.18 1.27 0.78
N SER A 36 13.27 0.90 -0.50
CA SER A 36 14.39 1.33 -1.34
C SER A 36 14.04 1.45 -2.83
N ARG A 37 14.74 2.35 -3.55
CA ARG A 37 14.60 2.51 -5.01
C ARG A 37 14.82 1.19 -5.76
N ARG A 38 15.81 0.39 -5.34
CA ARG A 38 16.10 -0.92 -5.94
C ARG A 38 14.90 -1.87 -5.80
N LYS A 39 14.27 -1.87 -4.64
CA LYS A 39 13.12 -2.74 -4.36
C LYS A 39 11.88 -2.30 -5.14
N THR A 40 11.71 -0.99 -5.44
CA THR A 40 10.62 -0.54 -6.32
C THR A 40 10.70 -1.19 -7.69
N HIS A 41 11.88 -1.24 -8.29
CA HIS A 41 12.08 -1.92 -9.58
C HIS A 41 11.89 -3.43 -9.48
N LYS A 42 12.41 -4.07 -8.41
CA LYS A 42 12.29 -5.52 -8.22
C LYS A 42 10.81 -5.96 -8.15
N ILE A 43 10.01 -5.27 -7.35
CA ILE A 43 8.58 -5.56 -7.21
C ILE A 43 7.83 -5.23 -8.52
N ALA A 44 8.08 -4.07 -9.14
CA ALA A 44 7.42 -3.70 -10.38
C ALA A 44 7.71 -4.72 -11.51
N ASN A 45 8.97 -5.14 -11.68
CA ASN A 45 9.35 -6.15 -12.67
C ASN A 45 8.70 -7.51 -12.38
N PHE A 46 8.64 -7.93 -11.09
CA PHE A 46 7.93 -9.15 -10.72
C PHE A 46 6.45 -9.09 -11.13
N LEU A 47 5.77 -7.98 -10.83
CA LEU A 47 4.36 -7.78 -11.17
C LEU A 47 4.15 -7.77 -12.68
N GLN A 48 5.02 -7.10 -13.44
CA GLN A 48 4.97 -7.07 -14.91
C GLN A 48 5.12 -8.47 -15.51
N ASN A 49 6.05 -9.28 -15.00
CA ASN A 49 6.22 -10.69 -15.42
C ASN A 49 4.98 -11.54 -15.10
N LYS A 50 4.15 -11.12 -14.16
CA LYS A 50 2.85 -11.75 -13.82
C LYS A 50 1.65 -11.07 -14.50
N LYS A 51 1.88 -10.30 -15.56
CA LYS A 51 0.86 -9.60 -16.36
C LYS A 51 0.04 -8.57 -15.55
N VAL A 52 0.69 -7.89 -14.61
CA VAL A 52 0.15 -6.73 -13.90
C VAL A 52 0.86 -5.49 -14.43
N ASN A 53 0.12 -4.48 -14.88
CA ASN A 53 0.68 -3.24 -15.40
C ASN A 53 1.20 -2.38 -14.23
N ALA A 54 2.45 -2.61 -13.86
CA ALA A 54 3.11 -1.95 -12.74
C ALA A 54 4.25 -1.04 -13.21
N ALA A 55 4.52 0.02 -12.46
CA ALA A 55 5.66 0.89 -12.69
C ALA A 55 6.37 1.22 -11.37
N ALA A 56 7.72 1.26 -11.42
CA ALA A 56 8.52 1.80 -10.33
C ALA A 56 8.53 3.33 -10.40
N TYR A 57 8.26 4.00 -9.27
CA TYR A 57 8.27 5.45 -9.17
C TYR A 57 9.12 5.90 -7.97
N HIS A 58 10.11 6.76 -8.20
CA HIS A 58 10.98 7.28 -7.14
C HIS A 58 11.70 8.58 -7.56
N ALA A 59 12.26 9.28 -6.58
CA ALA A 59 12.91 10.58 -6.81
C ALA A 59 14.05 10.54 -7.85
N GLY A 60 14.72 9.39 -8.02
CA GLY A 60 15.81 9.23 -8.99
C GLY A 60 15.38 9.06 -10.46
N LEU A 61 14.08 9.04 -10.77
CA LEU A 61 13.61 9.02 -12.16
C LEU A 61 13.72 10.41 -12.79
N SER A 62 13.98 10.46 -14.11
CA SER A 62 13.91 11.70 -14.86
C SER A 62 12.49 12.28 -14.85
N TYR A 63 12.38 13.60 -14.98
CA TYR A 63 11.09 14.30 -15.04
C TYR A 63 10.13 13.67 -16.07
N TYR A 64 10.61 13.43 -17.27
CA TYR A 64 9.82 12.82 -18.35
C TYR A 64 9.26 11.44 -17.98
N LYS A 65 10.07 10.59 -17.31
CA LYS A 65 9.59 9.28 -16.86
C LYS A 65 8.53 9.39 -15.77
N LYS A 66 8.71 10.33 -14.84
CA LYS A 66 7.73 10.59 -13.78
C LYS A 66 6.40 11.04 -14.39
N GLU A 67 6.42 12.06 -15.21
CA GLU A 67 5.23 12.61 -15.88
C GLU A 67 4.49 11.55 -16.71
N LYS A 68 5.23 10.68 -17.42
CA LYS A 68 4.64 9.57 -18.16
C LYS A 68 3.92 8.58 -17.26
N ILE A 69 4.56 8.17 -16.15
CA ILE A 69 3.96 7.23 -15.19
C ILE A 69 2.70 7.84 -14.57
N GLU A 70 2.75 9.11 -14.18
CA GLU A 70 1.62 9.85 -13.62
C GLU A 70 0.44 9.87 -14.58
N LYS A 71 0.66 10.29 -15.82
CA LYS A 71 -0.37 10.30 -16.87
C LYS A 71 -0.93 8.91 -17.19
N ASP A 72 -0.08 7.89 -17.23
CA ASP A 72 -0.51 6.53 -17.54
C ASP A 72 -1.26 5.88 -16.35
N PHE A 73 -0.92 6.26 -15.11
CA PHE A 73 -1.67 5.85 -13.93
C PHE A 73 -3.04 6.55 -13.88
N ASP A 74 -3.09 7.86 -14.06
CA ASP A 74 -4.34 8.62 -14.09
C ASP A 74 -5.33 8.10 -15.16
N ARG A 75 -4.81 7.67 -16.30
CA ARG A 75 -5.60 7.06 -17.38
C ARG A 75 -5.95 5.58 -17.15
N GLY A 76 -5.57 4.98 -16.03
CA GLY A 76 -5.78 3.58 -15.74
C GLY A 76 -4.98 2.59 -16.58
N LYS A 77 -3.96 3.05 -17.32
CA LYS A 77 -3.06 2.17 -18.08
C LYS A 77 -2.08 1.44 -17.18
N ILE A 78 -1.64 2.08 -16.11
CA ILE A 78 -0.87 1.49 -15.02
C ILE A 78 -1.83 1.20 -13.88
N SER A 79 -1.86 -0.05 -13.42
CA SER A 79 -2.71 -0.49 -12.31
C SER A 79 -1.99 -0.44 -10.96
N VAL A 80 -0.66 -0.47 -10.97
CA VAL A 80 0.17 -0.47 -9.75
C VAL A 80 1.34 0.49 -9.89
N VAL A 81 1.52 1.36 -8.92
CA VAL A 81 2.75 2.14 -8.73
C VAL A 81 3.49 1.61 -7.51
N VAL A 82 4.76 1.25 -7.69
CA VAL A 82 5.64 0.83 -6.60
C VAL A 82 6.61 1.97 -6.28
N THR A 83 6.62 2.44 -5.05
CA THR A 83 7.31 3.67 -4.66
C THR A 83 7.99 3.58 -3.29
N THR A 84 8.75 4.60 -2.94
CA THR A 84 9.28 4.83 -1.59
C THR A 84 8.52 5.96 -0.90
N ALA A 85 8.78 6.19 0.39
CA ALA A 85 8.18 7.28 1.16
C ALA A 85 8.28 8.68 0.49
N ALA A 86 9.25 8.88 -0.39
CA ALA A 86 9.43 10.13 -1.13
C ALA A 86 8.22 10.52 -2.03
N LEU A 87 7.27 9.61 -2.26
CA LEU A 87 6.02 9.92 -2.95
C LEU A 87 5.04 10.71 -2.08
N ALA A 88 5.18 10.65 -0.76
CA ALA A 88 4.26 11.34 0.16
C ALA A 88 4.23 12.87 -0.05
N ALA A 89 5.30 13.44 -0.59
CA ALA A 89 5.42 14.88 -0.85
C ALA A 89 5.22 15.20 -2.34
N GLY A 90 4.01 15.47 -2.78
CA GLY A 90 3.76 16.28 -3.97
C GLY A 90 3.26 15.60 -5.25
N VAL A 91 3.06 14.28 -5.30
CA VAL A 91 2.43 13.64 -6.47
C VAL A 91 1.08 13.03 -6.10
N ASP A 92 0.12 13.29 -6.93
CA ASP A 92 -1.26 12.89 -6.72
C ASP A 92 -1.59 11.62 -7.50
N PHE A 93 -1.43 10.45 -6.85
CA PHE A 93 -1.92 9.18 -7.38
C PHE A 93 -3.24 8.81 -6.70
N PRO A 94 -4.38 8.87 -7.39
CA PRO A 94 -5.65 8.41 -6.85
C PRO A 94 -5.69 6.88 -6.84
N ALA A 95 -5.42 6.27 -5.71
CA ALA A 95 -5.48 4.81 -5.54
C ALA A 95 -6.67 4.41 -4.67
N SER A 96 -7.26 3.26 -4.95
CA SER A 96 -8.25 2.63 -4.06
C SER A 96 -7.58 1.73 -3.02
N GLN A 97 -6.32 1.33 -3.26
CA GLN A 97 -5.59 0.41 -2.40
C GLN A 97 -4.16 0.89 -2.16
N VAL A 98 -3.71 0.80 -0.92
CA VAL A 98 -2.32 1.03 -0.51
C VAL A 98 -1.78 -0.23 0.15
N ILE A 99 -0.57 -0.65 -0.23
CA ILE A 99 0.12 -1.79 0.36
C ILE A 99 1.49 -1.32 0.88
N PHE A 100 1.78 -1.61 2.14
CA PHE A 100 3.11 -1.43 2.71
C PHE A 100 3.88 -2.75 2.65
N ASP A 101 4.89 -2.84 1.78
CA ASP A 101 5.82 -3.96 1.71
C ASP A 101 6.78 -3.99 2.90
N SER A 102 7.10 -2.82 3.44
CA SER A 102 7.92 -2.64 4.64
C SER A 102 7.51 -1.39 5.39
N LEU A 103 7.65 -1.41 6.70
CA LEU A 103 7.48 -0.26 7.58
C LEU A 103 8.82 0.43 7.89
N VAL A 104 9.92 -0.14 7.44
CA VAL A 104 11.23 0.53 7.44
C VAL A 104 11.37 1.31 6.14
N MET A 105 11.61 2.61 6.23
CA MET A 105 11.78 3.51 5.09
C MET A 105 13.21 4.06 5.04
N GLY A 106 14.02 3.48 4.14
CA GLY A 106 15.46 3.73 4.14
C GLY A 106 16.15 3.01 5.29
N ASN A 107 16.59 3.77 6.30
CA ASN A 107 17.29 3.28 7.50
C ASN A 107 16.59 3.70 8.80
N LYS A 108 15.29 3.95 8.76
CA LYS A 108 14.49 4.31 9.93
C LYS A 108 13.08 3.71 9.83
N TRP A 109 12.41 3.58 10.97
CA TRP A 109 10.98 3.32 11.00
C TRP A 109 10.21 4.46 10.33
N ILE A 110 9.12 4.11 9.65
CA ILE A 110 8.13 5.10 9.23
C ILE A 110 7.56 5.81 10.46
N SER A 111 7.50 7.14 10.43
CA SER A 111 6.84 7.90 11.49
C SER A 111 5.32 7.84 11.37
N PRO A 112 4.55 8.06 12.46
CA PRO A 112 3.09 8.14 12.40
C PRO A 112 2.60 9.17 11.38
N ASN A 113 3.24 10.33 11.28
CA ASN A 113 2.90 11.36 10.29
C ASN A 113 3.14 10.90 8.84
N GLU A 114 4.29 10.25 8.56
CA GLU A 114 4.57 9.70 7.23
C GLU A 114 3.56 8.60 6.90
N PHE A 115 3.25 7.73 7.87
CA PHE A 115 2.25 6.68 7.71
C PHE A 115 0.88 7.25 7.40
N SER A 116 0.39 8.21 8.17
CA SER A 116 -0.89 8.90 7.93
C SER A 116 -0.96 9.56 6.54
N GLN A 117 0.12 10.25 6.11
CA GLN A 117 0.18 10.83 4.76
C GLN A 117 0.11 9.78 3.65
N MET A 118 0.70 8.59 3.87
CA MET A 118 0.64 7.49 2.91
C MET A 118 -0.73 6.82 2.91
N LEU A 119 -1.38 6.66 4.08
CA LEU A 119 -2.76 6.20 4.21
C LEU A 119 -3.72 7.09 3.45
N GLY A 120 -3.57 8.40 3.56
CA GLY A 120 -4.37 9.40 2.86
C GLY A 120 -4.30 9.30 1.31
N ARG A 121 -3.47 8.41 0.76
CA ARG A 121 -3.47 8.08 -0.67
C ARG A 121 -4.49 7.02 -1.04
N ALA A 122 -5.01 6.28 -0.07
CA ALA A 122 -6.07 5.29 -0.29
C ALA A 122 -7.46 5.95 -0.26
N GLY A 123 -8.28 5.68 -1.25
CA GLY A 123 -9.69 6.08 -1.23
C GLY A 123 -9.91 7.56 -1.53
N ARG A 124 -9.88 7.95 -2.82
CA ARG A 124 -10.28 9.31 -3.21
C ARG A 124 -11.77 9.40 -3.52
N PRO A 125 -12.52 10.28 -2.84
CA PRO A 125 -13.97 10.42 -3.03
C PRO A 125 -14.38 10.71 -4.48
N SER A 126 -13.49 11.33 -5.28
CA SER A 126 -13.75 11.61 -6.69
C SER A 126 -13.66 10.39 -7.61
N TYR A 127 -12.93 9.35 -7.22
CA TYR A 127 -12.62 8.17 -8.05
C TYR A 127 -13.15 6.88 -7.42
N HIS A 128 -12.95 6.70 -6.11
CA HIS A 128 -13.20 5.44 -5.41
C HIS A 128 -14.11 5.65 -4.21
N ASP A 129 -14.99 4.68 -3.99
CA ASP A 129 -15.98 4.70 -2.91
C ASP A 129 -15.37 4.29 -1.57
N ARG A 130 -14.18 3.65 -1.62
CA ARG A 130 -13.46 3.13 -0.46
C ARG A 130 -11.95 3.24 -0.64
N GLY A 131 -11.22 3.25 0.46
CA GLY A 131 -9.78 3.06 0.53
C GLY A 131 -9.44 1.79 1.29
N ILE A 132 -8.55 0.95 0.77
CA ILE A 132 -8.10 -0.27 1.42
C ILE A 132 -6.61 -0.16 1.70
N VAL A 133 -6.18 -0.55 2.89
CA VAL A 133 -4.78 -0.54 3.29
C VAL A 133 -4.35 -1.94 3.75
N TYR A 134 -3.19 -2.38 3.28
CA TYR A 134 -2.57 -3.63 3.70
C TYR A 134 -1.17 -3.37 4.23
N LEU A 135 -0.88 -3.89 5.41
CA LEU A 135 0.46 -3.95 5.96
C LEU A 135 1.00 -5.38 5.79
N LEU A 136 2.17 -5.52 5.19
CA LEU A 136 2.82 -6.82 4.98
C LEU A 136 4.13 -6.89 5.77
N PRO A 137 4.10 -6.92 7.11
CA PRO A 137 5.31 -6.99 7.92
C PRO A 137 6.10 -8.26 7.62
N GLU A 138 7.40 -8.20 7.77
CA GLU A 138 8.29 -9.35 7.66
C GLU A 138 8.39 -10.05 9.02
N VAL A 139 7.73 -11.20 9.15
CA VAL A 139 7.66 -11.96 10.41
C VAL A 139 9.05 -12.38 10.87
N GLY A 140 9.39 -12.03 12.11
CA GLY A 140 10.67 -12.35 12.72
C GLY A 140 11.83 -11.46 12.22
N HIS A 141 11.53 -10.37 11.54
CA HIS A 141 12.52 -9.36 11.18
C HIS A 141 12.52 -8.23 12.21
N ASP A 142 13.64 -8.04 12.88
CA ASP A 142 13.85 -6.96 13.82
C ASP A 142 14.66 -5.83 13.17
N PHE A 143 14.24 -4.62 13.41
CA PHE A 143 14.96 -3.43 13.04
C PHE A 143 15.03 -2.51 14.27
N ASP A 144 16.24 -2.09 14.64
CA ASP A 144 16.49 -1.23 15.81
C ASP A 144 15.88 -1.74 17.12
N GLY A 145 15.88 -3.09 17.32
CA GLY A 145 15.39 -3.76 18.52
C GLY A 145 13.87 -3.91 18.60
N GLU A 146 13.14 -3.58 17.55
CA GLU A 146 11.69 -3.75 17.46
C GLU A 146 11.33 -4.61 16.24
N SER A 147 10.33 -5.49 16.38
CA SER A 147 9.84 -6.28 15.25
C SER A 147 8.91 -5.47 14.34
N GLU A 148 8.92 -5.80 13.06
CA GLU A 148 8.05 -5.11 12.08
C GLU A 148 6.56 -5.35 12.38
N GLU A 149 6.20 -6.50 13.00
CA GLU A 149 4.84 -6.79 13.46
C GLU A 149 4.42 -5.88 14.63
N ALA A 150 5.32 -5.70 15.62
CA ALA A 150 5.04 -4.81 16.75
C ALA A 150 4.85 -3.37 16.26
N LYS A 151 5.71 -2.93 15.33
CA LYS A 151 5.58 -1.61 14.71
C LYS A 151 4.29 -1.44 13.91
N ALA A 152 3.83 -2.50 13.23
CA ALA A 152 2.55 -2.46 12.52
C ALA A 152 1.38 -2.25 13.49
N LEU A 153 1.38 -2.91 14.63
CA LEU A 153 0.35 -2.74 15.67
C LEU A 153 0.38 -1.32 16.26
N ASP A 154 1.57 -0.84 16.63
CA ASP A 154 1.76 0.51 17.16
C ASP A 154 1.23 1.59 16.19
N LEU A 155 1.49 1.45 14.90
CA LEU A 155 1.00 2.39 13.89
C LEU A 155 -0.53 2.33 13.69
N LEU A 156 -1.13 1.16 13.87
CA LEU A 156 -2.59 0.99 13.75
C LEU A 156 -3.32 1.45 15.03
N GLU A 157 -2.68 1.36 16.18
CA GLU A 157 -3.21 1.81 17.47
C GLU A 157 -2.93 3.29 17.74
N SER A 158 -1.94 3.88 17.07
CA SER A 158 -1.67 5.32 17.19
C SER A 158 -2.82 6.09 16.55
N ASP A 159 -3.52 6.89 17.37
CA ASP A 159 -4.64 7.74 16.97
C ASP A 159 -4.35 8.56 15.71
N SER A 160 -4.77 8.08 14.58
CA SER A 160 -5.02 8.90 13.41
C SER A 160 -6.54 9.03 13.28
N GLU A 161 -7.06 10.18 13.65
CA GLU A 161 -8.50 10.47 13.80
C GLU A 161 -9.35 10.19 12.55
N ASP A 162 -8.80 9.71 11.43
CA ASP A 162 -9.49 9.61 10.15
C ASP A 162 -9.21 8.33 9.33
N VAL A 163 -8.77 7.22 9.93
CA VAL A 163 -8.57 5.97 9.17
C VAL A 163 -9.71 4.99 9.39
N PHE A 164 -10.65 4.96 8.46
CA PHE A 164 -11.61 3.87 8.36
C PHE A 164 -10.96 2.67 7.65
N ILE A 165 -10.80 1.56 8.35
CA ILE A 165 -10.31 0.30 7.79
C ILE A 165 -11.52 -0.59 7.58
N GLU A 166 -11.91 -0.80 6.33
CA GLU A 166 -13.04 -1.67 5.97
C GLU A 166 -12.55 -3.07 5.60
N TYR A 167 -13.22 -4.07 6.13
CA TYR A 167 -12.92 -5.49 6.02
C TYR A 167 -13.69 -6.18 4.90
N ASP A 168 -13.02 -7.08 4.21
CA ASP A 168 -13.66 -8.10 3.36
C ASP A 168 -13.34 -9.48 3.95
N GLU A 169 -14.39 -10.18 4.44
CA GLU A 169 -14.27 -11.41 5.23
C GLU A 169 -13.85 -12.66 4.46
N GLU A 170 -13.70 -12.60 3.13
CA GLU A 170 -13.61 -13.80 2.28
C GLU A 170 -12.21 -14.38 2.03
N SER A 171 -11.10 -13.84 2.50
CA SER A 171 -9.79 -14.42 2.24
C SER A 171 -8.92 -14.69 3.48
N SER A 172 -8.38 -15.90 3.57
CA SER A 172 -7.54 -16.37 4.69
C SER A 172 -6.21 -15.60 4.87
N TYR A 173 -5.80 -14.81 3.87
CA TYR A 173 -4.63 -13.92 3.94
C TYR A 173 -4.99 -12.52 4.44
N GLU A 174 -6.21 -12.14 4.22
CA GLU A 174 -6.83 -10.96 4.79
C GLU A 174 -7.03 -11.16 6.30
N GLN A 175 -7.13 -12.42 6.75
CA GLN A 175 -7.37 -12.77 8.14
C GLN A 175 -6.28 -12.32 9.12
N ILE A 176 -5.00 -12.33 8.71
CA ILE A 176 -3.91 -11.87 9.60
C ILE A 176 -3.93 -10.34 9.73
N LEU A 177 -4.17 -9.67 8.62
CA LEU A 177 -4.38 -8.22 8.62
C LEU A 177 -5.74 -7.88 9.24
N ALA A 178 -6.73 -8.76 9.00
CA ALA A 178 -8.03 -8.73 9.61
C ALA A 178 -7.97 -8.84 11.13
N ASP A 179 -7.21 -9.74 11.69
CA ASP A 179 -7.07 -9.87 13.14
C ASP A 179 -6.42 -8.63 13.79
N ILE A 180 -5.47 -8.01 13.11
CA ILE A 180 -4.83 -6.79 13.58
C ILE A 180 -5.85 -5.65 13.63
N SER A 181 -6.58 -5.40 12.55
CA SER A 181 -7.55 -4.30 12.54
C SER A 181 -8.88 -4.65 13.24
N SER A 182 -9.32 -5.92 13.29
CA SER A 182 -10.53 -6.27 14.05
C SER A 182 -10.38 -6.07 15.56
N ARG A 183 -9.15 -6.11 16.08
CA ARG A 183 -8.88 -5.72 17.46
C ARG A 183 -9.03 -4.21 17.70
N SER A 184 -8.64 -3.38 16.73
CA SER A 184 -8.86 -1.93 16.79
C SER A 184 -10.33 -1.55 16.61
N ILE A 185 -11.07 -2.25 15.75
CA ILE A 185 -12.48 -1.98 15.48
C ILE A 185 -13.37 -2.41 16.66
N LYS A 186 -13.04 -3.50 17.35
CA LYS A 186 -13.80 -3.91 18.54
C LYS A 186 -13.76 -2.90 19.68
N THR A 187 -12.76 -2.04 19.70
CA THR A 187 -12.68 -0.93 20.66
C THR A 187 -13.49 0.29 20.25
N THR A 188 -13.86 0.42 18.99
CA THR A 188 -14.69 1.52 18.49
C THR A 188 -16.18 1.19 18.42
N ASP A 189 -16.56 -0.07 18.24
CA ASP A 189 -17.97 -0.51 18.22
C ASP A 189 -18.59 -0.69 19.62
N GLU A 190 -17.79 -0.60 20.65
CA GLU A 190 -18.27 -0.58 22.05
C GLU A 190 -18.48 0.83 22.60
N LEU A 191 -18.31 1.86 21.75
CA LEU A 191 -18.65 3.26 22.03
C LEU A 191 -19.94 3.65 21.31
#